data_77062da4284238593e670e4e809dd30a
#
_entry.id   77062da4284238593e670e4e809dd30a
#
_cell.length_a   1.000
_cell.length_b   1.000
_cell.length_c   1.000
_cell.angle_alpha   90.00
_cell.angle_beta   90.00
_cell.angle_gamma   90.00
#
_symmetry.space_group_name_H-M   'P 1'
#
loop_
_entity.id
_entity.type
_entity.pdbx_description
1 polymer ?
#
loop_
_entity_poly.entity_id
_entity_poly.type
_entity_poly.pdbx_seq_one_letter_code
_entity_poly.pdbx_strand_id
1 'polypeptide(L)'
;MKQYEYLFNIHSLYNLARYAFLKIESNYARTVETSSITLPQLRVLWIIKAFPGISLSSIARIGCWSSPTVSNIIKILMNKKLIFKEETINRKVYKFQLTEMGKWFININRQDNNKKFYLFDLIGLFSHEELDFIINIFTEIIIKEKKEFIFEYIEKINEMNVKIDLTNFDTNKVSIIKKTINIYNLLRTFILTVKSNHREPLKVFNVTYAQLRALWIIAAFPGITSSELSGISFWSPSTVHVIVKNLNSKHFIHKEKALIKNAHYLDISPEGELLIIEDYNRNQKTLLIFEELKDISSQDIVNLNCLLMRMNNRLGNYKTEEYINKTFAIIKNRAFGD
;
A
#
# COMPACT_ATOMS: atom_id res chain seq x y z
N MET A 1 14.39 -10.98 24.36
CA MET A 1 13.78 -9.68 24.03
C MET A 1 12.50 -9.57 24.84
N LYS A 2 12.23 -8.46 25.53
CA LYS A 2 10.97 -8.27 26.25
C LYS A 2 9.81 -8.24 25.25
N GLN A 3 8.66 -8.80 25.60
CA GLN A 3 7.46 -8.83 24.73
C GLN A 3 7.14 -7.45 24.14
N TYR A 4 7.40 -6.40 24.88
CA TYR A 4 7.28 -5.01 24.48
C TYR A 4 8.18 -4.63 23.29
N GLU A 5 9.46 -5.02 23.26
CA GLU A 5 10.38 -4.71 22.16
C GLU A 5 9.97 -5.42 20.86
N TYR A 6 9.51 -6.66 21.00
CA TYR A 6 8.98 -7.41 19.87
C TYR A 6 7.77 -6.71 19.23
N LEU A 7 6.79 -6.30 20.04
CA LEU A 7 5.60 -5.59 19.58
C LEU A 7 5.94 -4.25 18.93
N PHE A 8 6.89 -3.50 19.50
CA PHE A 8 7.40 -2.25 18.90
C PHE A 8 8.01 -2.49 17.51
N ASN A 9 8.82 -3.52 17.39
CA ASN A 9 9.48 -3.83 16.14
C ASN A 9 8.48 -4.27 15.03
N ILE A 10 7.46 -5.04 15.38
CA ILE A 10 6.39 -5.43 14.47
C ILE A 10 5.55 -4.20 14.05
N HIS A 11 5.16 -3.36 15.02
CA HIS A 11 4.44 -2.12 14.74
C HIS A 11 5.25 -1.19 13.82
N SER A 12 6.56 -1.09 14.07
CA SER A 12 7.49 -0.33 13.23
C SER A 12 7.58 -0.90 11.82
N LEU A 13 7.77 -2.21 11.69
CA LEU A 13 7.84 -2.90 10.40
C LEU A 13 6.63 -2.57 9.52
N TYR A 14 5.43 -2.78 10.06
CA TYR A 14 4.21 -2.51 9.33
C TYR A 14 4.11 -1.05 8.87
N ASN A 15 4.37 -0.09 9.77
CA ASN A 15 4.25 1.32 9.44
C ASN A 15 5.33 1.80 8.47
N LEU A 16 6.57 1.35 8.64
CA LEU A 16 7.66 1.66 7.71
C LEU A 16 7.38 1.12 6.31
N ALA A 17 6.98 -0.13 6.20
CA ALA A 17 6.59 -0.75 4.93
C ALA A 17 5.42 0.01 4.28
N ARG A 18 4.42 0.37 5.07
CA ARG A 18 3.24 1.10 4.60
C ARG A 18 3.58 2.50 4.10
N TYR A 19 4.38 3.28 4.84
CA TYR A 19 4.73 4.65 4.44
C TYR A 19 5.59 4.66 3.18
N ALA A 20 6.56 3.76 3.07
CA ALA A 20 7.36 3.59 1.86
C ALA A 20 6.46 3.27 0.65
N PHE A 21 5.58 2.26 0.79
CA PHE A 21 4.63 1.89 -0.24
C PHE A 21 3.72 3.06 -0.65
N LEU A 22 3.08 3.73 0.30
CA LEU A 22 2.15 4.83 0.01
C LEU A 22 2.82 6.01 -0.68
N LYS A 23 4.05 6.31 -0.33
CA LYS A 23 4.83 7.39 -0.98
C LYS A 23 5.12 7.05 -2.44
N ILE A 24 5.56 5.83 -2.71
CA ILE A 24 5.79 5.35 -4.07
C ILE A 24 4.47 5.37 -4.88
N GLU A 25 3.37 4.87 -4.28
CA GLU A 25 2.04 4.88 -4.88
C GLU A 25 1.55 6.29 -5.23
N SER A 26 1.64 7.22 -4.29
CA SER A 26 1.18 8.59 -4.51
C SER A 26 1.98 9.30 -5.60
N ASN A 27 3.28 9.05 -5.69
CA ASN A 27 4.10 9.56 -6.77
C ASN A 27 3.69 8.94 -8.11
N TYR A 28 3.51 7.62 -8.15
CA TYR A 28 3.11 6.93 -9.38
C TYR A 28 1.71 7.37 -9.85
N ALA A 29 0.77 7.57 -8.92
CA ALA A 29 -0.55 8.09 -9.26
C ALA A 29 -0.47 9.45 -9.96
N ARG A 30 0.36 10.38 -9.44
CA ARG A 30 0.58 11.70 -10.08
C ARG A 30 1.17 11.61 -11.49
N THR A 31 2.08 10.66 -11.73
CA THR A 31 2.64 10.47 -13.07
C THR A 31 1.61 9.95 -14.07
N VAL A 32 0.61 9.22 -13.60
CA VAL A 32 -0.46 8.62 -14.42
C VAL A 32 -1.63 9.58 -14.66
N GLU A 33 -1.87 10.55 -13.77
CA GLU A 33 -2.99 11.52 -13.87
C GLU A 33 -3.04 12.24 -15.22
N THR A 34 -1.88 12.53 -15.82
CA THR A 34 -1.78 13.17 -17.16
C THR A 34 -2.22 12.25 -18.30
N SER A 35 -2.41 10.96 -18.05
CA SER A 35 -2.68 9.92 -19.05
C SER A 35 -4.17 9.58 -19.20
N SER A 36 -5.08 10.39 -18.64
CA SER A 36 -6.53 10.14 -18.67
C SER A 36 -7.01 8.82 -18.05
N ILE A 37 -6.15 8.08 -17.34
CA ILE A 37 -6.51 6.89 -16.57
C ILE A 37 -5.96 6.99 -15.14
N THR A 38 -6.53 6.20 -14.24
CA THR A 38 -6.08 6.11 -12.85
C THR A 38 -5.02 5.01 -12.69
N LEU A 39 -4.23 5.07 -11.62
CA LEU A 39 -3.24 4.04 -11.31
C LEU A 39 -3.85 2.62 -11.20
N PRO A 40 -5.02 2.39 -10.56
CA PRO A 40 -5.68 1.09 -10.59
C PRO A 40 -6.02 0.61 -12.01
N GLN A 41 -6.47 1.52 -12.90
CA GLN A 41 -6.75 1.20 -14.30
C GLN A 41 -5.48 0.78 -15.05
N LEU A 42 -4.39 1.52 -14.87
CA LEU A 42 -3.10 1.17 -15.46
C LEU A 42 -2.60 -0.21 -14.96
N ARG A 43 -2.78 -0.52 -13.68
CA ARG A 43 -2.44 -1.84 -13.14
C ARG A 43 -3.23 -2.97 -13.76
N VAL A 44 -4.53 -2.77 -13.98
CA VAL A 44 -5.35 -3.78 -14.68
C VAL A 44 -4.81 -4.02 -16.09
N LEU A 45 -4.40 -2.97 -16.81
CA LEU A 45 -3.76 -3.12 -18.13
C LEU A 45 -2.46 -3.93 -18.04
N TRP A 46 -1.62 -3.68 -17.01
CA TRP A 46 -0.40 -4.45 -16.77
C TRP A 46 -0.68 -5.92 -16.46
N ILE A 47 -1.68 -6.20 -15.63
CA ILE A 47 -2.09 -7.58 -15.29
C ILE A 47 -2.57 -8.30 -16.56
N ILE A 48 -3.40 -7.67 -17.37
CA ILE A 48 -3.87 -8.25 -18.64
C ILE A 48 -2.71 -8.45 -19.62
N LYS A 49 -1.73 -7.54 -19.66
CA LYS A 49 -0.52 -7.70 -20.48
C LYS A 49 0.32 -8.90 -20.05
N ALA A 50 0.48 -9.09 -18.73
CA ALA A 50 1.20 -10.23 -18.16
C ALA A 50 0.49 -11.57 -18.39
N PHE A 51 -0.84 -11.57 -18.39
CA PHE A 51 -1.68 -12.74 -18.53
C PHE A 51 -2.79 -12.52 -19.57
N PRO A 52 -2.47 -12.58 -20.87
CA PRO A 52 -3.49 -12.46 -21.91
C PRO A 52 -4.58 -13.53 -21.74
N GLY A 53 -5.84 -13.13 -21.84
CA GLY A 53 -6.97 -14.03 -21.61
C GLY A 53 -7.29 -14.30 -20.13
N ILE A 54 -6.86 -13.41 -19.23
CA ILE A 54 -7.11 -13.54 -17.79
C ILE A 54 -8.58 -13.29 -17.44
N SER A 55 -9.08 -14.00 -16.41
CA SER A 55 -10.44 -13.82 -15.89
C SER A 55 -10.55 -12.64 -14.92
N LEU A 56 -11.78 -12.13 -14.71
CA LEU A 56 -12.05 -11.08 -13.72
C LEU A 56 -11.62 -11.47 -12.30
N SER A 57 -11.88 -12.72 -11.90
CA SER A 57 -11.51 -13.24 -10.58
C SER A 57 -10.00 -13.28 -10.38
N SER A 58 -9.24 -13.67 -11.41
CA SER A 58 -7.78 -13.67 -11.37
C SER A 58 -7.21 -12.25 -11.31
N ILE A 59 -7.80 -11.30 -12.06
CA ILE A 59 -7.43 -9.86 -11.95
C ILE A 59 -7.67 -9.36 -10.52
N ALA A 60 -8.82 -9.69 -9.94
CA ALA A 60 -9.16 -9.30 -8.57
C ALA A 60 -8.17 -9.85 -7.55
N ARG A 61 -7.77 -11.11 -7.71
CA ARG A 61 -6.80 -11.79 -6.86
C ARG A 61 -5.42 -11.13 -6.95
N ILE A 62 -4.86 -10.97 -8.15
CA ILE A 62 -3.54 -10.33 -8.35
C ILE A 62 -3.56 -8.87 -7.90
N GLY A 63 -4.65 -8.16 -8.18
CA GLY A 63 -4.84 -6.77 -7.79
C GLY A 63 -5.11 -6.56 -6.29
N CYS A 64 -5.41 -7.61 -5.54
CA CYS A 64 -5.92 -7.54 -4.16
C CYS A 64 -7.16 -6.63 -4.06
N TRP A 65 -8.07 -6.71 -5.05
CA TRP A 65 -9.30 -5.93 -5.12
C TRP A 65 -10.54 -6.79 -4.94
N SER A 66 -11.66 -6.16 -4.58
CA SER A 66 -12.97 -6.81 -4.61
C SER A 66 -13.46 -6.96 -6.05
N SER A 67 -14.25 -8.01 -6.32
CA SER A 67 -14.83 -8.24 -7.65
C SER A 67 -15.64 -7.03 -8.19
N PRO A 68 -16.46 -6.32 -7.39
CA PRO A 68 -17.14 -5.11 -7.84
C PRO A 68 -16.17 -4.01 -8.28
N THR A 69 -15.06 -3.82 -7.55
CA THR A 69 -14.02 -2.84 -7.92
C THR A 69 -13.43 -3.16 -9.29
N VAL A 70 -13.03 -4.41 -9.51
CA VAL A 70 -12.46 -4.85 -10.80
C VAL A 70 -13.49 -4.73 -11.92
N SER A 71 -14.73 -5.14 -11.68
CA SER A 71 -15.82 -5.02 -12.66
C SER A 71 -16.00 -3.58 -13.14
N ASN A 72 -15.97 -2.62 -12.22
CA ASN A 72 -16.05 -1.20 -12.58
C ASN A 72 -14.83 -0.73 -13.38
N ILE A 73 -13.62 -1.12 -12.99
CA ILE A 73 -12.40 -0.78 -13.73
C ILE A 73 -12.45 -1.36 -15.15
N ILE A 74 -12.81 -2.63 -15.28
CA ILE A 74 -12.96 -3.30 -16.58
C ILE A 74 -13.96 -2.57 -17.46
N LYS A 75 -15.13 -2.19 -16.93
CA LYS A 75 -16.14 -1.43 -17.68
C LYS A 75 -15.56 -0.10 -18.22
N ILE A 76 -14.82 0.63 -17.39
CA ILE A 76 -14.18 1.89 -17.80
C ILE A 76 -13.14 1.64 -18.90
N LEU A 77 -12.30 0.62 -18.76
CA LEU A 77 -11.25 0.30 -19.73
C LEU A 77 -11.83 -0.18 -21.07
N MET A 78 -12.94 -0.93 -21.04
CA MET A 78 -13.68 -1.31 -22.25
C MET A 78 -14.28 -0.09 -22.96
N ASN A 79 -14.91 0.82 -22.22
CA ASN A 79 -15.45 2.07 -22.78
C ASN A 79 -14.35 2.93 -23.43
N LYS A 80 -13.13 2.89 -22.87
CA LYS A 80 -11.94 3.55 -23.45
C LYS A 80 -11.32 2.75 -24.60
N LYS A 81 -11.87 1.61 -24.98
CA LYS A 81 -11.36 0.71 -26.03
C LYS A 81 -9.93 0.24 -25.81
N LEU A 82 -9.47 0.18 -24.54
CA LEU A 82 -8.11 -0.27 -24.18
C LEU A 82 -8.04 -1.79 -23.99
N ILE A 83 -9.16 -2.42 -23.67
CA ILE A 83 -9.31 -3.86 -23.53
C ILE A 83 -10.57 -4.34 -24.25
N PHE A 84 -10.59 -5.61 -24.58
CA PHE A 84 -11.80 -6.27 -25.07
C PHE A 84 -12.06 -7.56 -24.29
N LYS A 85 -13.30 -7.98 -24.37
CA LYS A 85 -13.82 -9.17 -23.74
C LYS A 85 -13.91 -10.29 -24.77
N GLU A 86 -13.33 -11.41 -24.48
CA GLU A 86 -13.41 -12.62 -25.29
C GLU A 86 -14.40 -13.60 -24.63
N GLU A 87 -15.35 -14.07 -25.40
CA GLU A 87 -16.30 -15.08 -24.95
C GLU A 87 -15.63 -16.44 -24.94
N THR A 88 -15.81 -17.18 -23.84
CA THR A 88 -15.33 -18.56 -23.73
C THR A 88 -16.49 -19.53 -24.06
N ILE A 89 -16.14 -20.78 -24.38
CA ILE A 89 -17.13 -21.87 -24.58
C ILE A 89 -18.08 -21.97 -23.38
N ASN A 90 -17.58 -21.72 -22.19
CA ASN A 90 -18.40 -21.54 -20.99
C ASN A 90 -18.80 -20.05 -20.86
N ARG A 91 -19.99 -19.70 -21.39
CA ARG A 91 -20.55 -18.32 -21.43
C ARG A 91 -20.59 -17.59 -20.08
N LYS A 92 -20.30 -18.28 -18.96
CA LYS A 92 -20.23 -17.69 -17.61
C LYS A 92 -18.86 -17.09 -17.27
N VAL A 93 -17.82 -17.41 -18.02
CA VAL A 93 -16.44 -16.94 -17.75
C VAL A 93 -15.98 -16.09 -18.92
N TYR A 94 -15.68 -14.84 -18.63
CA TYR A 94 -15.11 -13.90 -19.60
C TYR A 94 -13.62 -13.80 -19.44
N LYS A 95 -12.91 -13.73 -20.56
CA LYS A 95 -11.47 -13.49 -20.65
C LYS A 95 -11.22 -12.08 -21.17
N PHE A 96 -10.18 -11.44 -20.69
CA PHE A 96 -9.83 -10.06 -21.06
C PHE A 96 -8.48 -10.01 -21.76
N GLN A 97 -8.41 -9.22 -22.82
CA GLN A 97 -7.20 -8.98 -23.59
C GLN A 97 -7.02 -7.51 -23.89
N LEU A 98 -5.78 -7.07 -24.15
CA LEU A 98 -5.49 -5.72 -24.61
C LEU A 98 -5.84 -5.57 -26.08
N THR A 99 -6.43 -4.44 -26.43
CA THR A 99 -6.50 -3.98 -27.82
C THR A 99 -5.13 -3.45 -28.27
N GLU A 100 -4.97 -3.20 -29.57
CA GLU A 100 -3.74 -2.53 -30.06
C GLU A 100 -3.57 -1.14 -29.43
N MET A 101 -4.67 -0.40 -29.23
CA MET A 101 -4.65 0.86 -28.49
C MET A 101 -4.19 0.66 -27.03
N GLY A 102 -4.64 -0.39 -26.35
CA GLY A 102 -4.21 -0.73 -25.00
C GLY A 102 -2.71 -1.06 -24.91
N LYS A 103 -2.18 -1.81 -25.87
CA LYS A 103 -0.74 -2.10 -25.98
C LYS A 103 0.09 -0.84 -26.20
N TRP A 104 -0.34 -0.01 -27.14
CA TRP A 104 0.28 1.27 -27.43
C TRP A 104 0.25 2.22 -26.22
N PHE A 105 -0.89 2.30 -25.53
CA PHE A 105 -1.06 3.13 -24.34
C PHE A 105 -0.08 2.76 -23.21
N ILE A 106 0.11 1.46 -22.96
CA ILE A 106 1.08 0.98 -21.98
C ILE A 106 2.51 1.38 -22.40
N ASN A 107 2.85 1.28 -23.67
CA ASN A 107 4.19 1.56 -24.18
C ASN A 107 4.53 3.05 -24.08
N ILE A 108 3.61 3.96 -24.42
CA ILE A 108 3.82 5.42 -24.32
C ILE A 108 3.99 5.86 -22.87
N ASN A 109 3.16 5.36 -21.96
CA ASN A 109 3.29 5.70 -20.54
C ASN A 109 4.61 5.21 -19.90
N ARG A 110 5.36 4.37 -20.62
CA ARG A 110 6.72 3.97 -20.24
C ARG A 110 7.81 4.94 -20.71
N GLN A 111 7.61 5.56 -21.87
CA GLN A 111 8.65 6.37 -22.55
C GLN A 111 8.74 7.82 -22.03
N ASP A 112 7.80 8.25 -21.17
CA ASP A 112 7.83 9.60 -20.62
C ASP A 112 8.94 9.73 -19.55
N ASN A 113 10.20 9.77 -20.04
CA ASN A 113 11.43 9.85 -19.24
C ASN A 113 11.55 11.13 -18.40
N ASN A 114 10.65 12.11 -18.60
CA ASN A 114 10.67 13.39 -17.89
C ASN A 114 10.01 13.32 -16.51
N LYS A 115 9.38 12.20 -16.15
CA LYS A 115 8.69 12.05 -14.86
C LYS A 115 9.59 11.31 -13.87
N LYS A 116 10.03 12.02 -12.85
CA LYS A 116 10.78 11.46 -11.74
C LYS A 116 9.94 10.41 -11.01
N PHE A 117 10.28 9.14 -11.16
CA PHE A 117 9.62 8.04 -10.48
C PHE A 117 10.42 7.65 -9.24
N TYR A 118 9.87 7.86 -8.05
CA TYR A 118 10.58 7.67 -6.77
C TYR A 118 11.12 6.25 -6.56
N LEU A 119 10.57 5.26 -7.25
CA LEU A 119 11.14 3.92 -7.22
C LEU A 119 12.60 3.89 -7.70
N PHE A 120 12.94 4.72 -8.69
CA PHE A 120 14.30 4.84 -9.20
C PHE A 120 15.23 5.62 -8.25
N ASP A 121 14.70 6.46 -7.36
CA ASP A 121 15.49 7.11 -6.32
C ASP A 121 16.03 6.11 -5.28
N LEU A 122 15.49 4.89 -5.24
CA LEU A 122 15.96 3.79 -4.39
C LEU A 122 17.12 3.00 -5.04
N ILE A 123 17.39 3.20 -6.35
CA ILE A 123 18.50 2.56 -7.04
C ILE A 123 19.80 3.12 -6.45
N GLY A 124 20.68 2.22 -6.01
CA GLY A 124 21.95 2.57 -5.38
C GLY A 124 21.86 2.92 -3.89
N LEU A 125 20.65 2.89 -3.29
CA LEU A 125 20.49 3.06 -1.85
C LEU A 125 20.93 1.83 -1.05
N PHE A 126 20.77 0.64 -1.64
CA PHE A 126 21.01 -0.64 -1.02
C PHE A 126 22.03 -1.47 -1.81
N SER A 127 22.81 -2.29 -1.08
CA SER A 127 23.61 -3.33 -1.71
C SER A 127 22.73 -4.46 -2.26
N HIS A 128 23.33 -5.37 -3.06
CA HIS A 128 22.62 -6.53 -3.56
C HIS A 128 22.11 -7.45 -2.44
N GLU A 129 22.92 -7.63 -1.41
CA GLU A 129 22.62 -8.44 -0.24
C GLU A 129 21.48 -7.84 0.58
N GLU A 130 21.48 -6.52 0.77
CA GLU A 130 20.39 -5.80 1.45
C GLU A 130 19.06 -5.90 0.68
N LEU A 131 19.10 -5.80 -0.65
CA LEU A 131 17.91 -5.99 -1.48
C LEU A 131 17.39 -7.42 -1.41
N ASP A 132 18.29 -8.42 -1.46
CA ASP A 132 17.91 -9.83 -1.33
C ASP A 132 17.34 -10.13 0.06
N PHE A 133 17.93 -9.57 1.10
CA PHE A 133 17.42 -9.70 2.46
C PHE A 133 15.98 -9.18 2.58
N ILE A 134 15.68 -7.97 2.06
CA ILE A 134 14.32 -7.41 2.05
C ILE A 134 13.36 -8.33 1.27
N ILE A 135 13.79 -8.78 0.09
CA ILE A 135 12.99 -9.68 -0.77
C ILE A 135 12.68 -10.98 -0.05
N ASN A 136 13.67 -11.61 0.57
CA ASN A 136 13.51 -12.91 1.24
C ASN A 136 12.52 -12.84 2.39
N ILE A 137 12.62 -11.83 3.25
CA ILE A 137 11.69 -11.67 4.38
C ILE A 137 10.24 -11.45 3.90
N PHE A 138 10.02 -10.53 2.97
CA PHE A 138 8.66 -10.32 2.45
C PHE A 138 8.14 -11.51 1.65
N THR A 139 8.99 -12.25 0.96
CA THR A 139 8.64 -13.48 0.26
C THR A 139 8.15 -14.54 1.24
N GLU A 140 8.86 -14.74 2.35
CA GLU A 140 8.45 -15.66 3.42
C GLU A 140 7.07 -15.30 3.99
N ILE A 141 6.85 -14.02 4.31
CA ILE A 141 5.54 -13.53 4.79
C ILE A 141 4.43 -13.83 3.77
N ILE A 142 4.67 -13.57 2.48
CA ILE A 142 3.68 -13.75 1.41
C ILE A 142 3.36 -15.22 1.19
N ILE A 143 4.34 -16.12 1.33
CA ILE A 143 4.13 -17.58 1.25
C ILE A 143 3.21 -18.03 2.39
N LYS A 144 3.48 -17.60 3.62
CA LYS A 144 2.64 -17.93 4.80
C LYS A 144 1.20 -17.42 4.62
N GLU A 145 1.02 -16.27 3.98
CA GLU A 145 -0.29 -15.70 3.61
C GLU A 145 -0.95 -16.40 2.41
N LYS A 146 -0.36 -17.46 1.86
CA LYS A 146 -0.85 -18.21 0.68
C LYS A 146 -1.12 -17.30 -0.53
N LYS A 147 -0.20 -16.37 -0.79
CA LYS A 147 -0.27 -15.40 -1.88
C LYS A 147 0.77 -15.64 -2.97
N GLU A 148 1.27 -16.87 -3.12
CA GLU A 148 2.36 -17.25 -4.05
C GLU A 148 2.05 -16.91 -5.51
N PHE A 149 0.78 -16.81 -5.87
CA PHE A 149 0.37 -16.40 -7.22
C PHE A 149 0.92 -15.00 -7.61
N ILE A 150 1.36 -14.19 -6.64
CA ILE A 150 1.98 -12.89 -6.94
C ILE A 150 3.37 -13.04 -7.54
N PHE A 151 4.10 -14.13 -7.22
CA PHE A 151 5.46 -14.34 -7.73
C PHE A 151 5.47 -14.52 -9.25
N GLU A 152 4.52 -15.29 -9.79
CA GLU A 152 4.38 -15.43 -11.25
C GLU A 152 4.10 -14.06 -11.92
N TYR A 153 3.27 -13.23 -11.29
CA TYR A 153 3.02 -11.88 -11.78
C TYR A 153 4.29 -11.00 -11.73
N ILE A 154 5.04 -11.05 -10.63
CA ILE A 154 6.30 -10.30 -10.48
C ILE A 154 7.31 -10.74 -11.55
N GLU A 155 7.46 -12.03 -11.78
CA GLU A 155 8.34 -12.59 -12.79
C GLU A 155 7.99 -12.08 -14.19
N LYS A 156 6.73 -12.20 -14.58
CA LYS A 156 6.24 -11.69 -15.88
C LYS A 156 6.42 -10.18 -16.04
N ILE A 157 6.20 -9.40 -14.98
CA ILE A 157 6.47 -7.94 -15.00
C ILE A 157 7.96 -7.67 -15.20
N ASN A 158 8.84 -8.42 -14.54
CA ASN A 158 10.28 -8.28 -14.70
C ASN A 158 10.74 -8.62 -16.13
N GLU A 159 10.22 -9.70 -16.70
CA GLU A 159 10.51 -10.07 -18.10
C GLU A 159 10.07 -8.99 -19.09
N MET A 160 8.88 -8.42 -18.87
CA MET A 160 8.37 -7.33 -19.70
C MET A 160 9.19 -6.04 -19.55
N ASN A 161 9.69 -5.76 -18.33
CA ASN A 161 10.49 -4.57 -18.06
C ASN A 161 11.91 -4.68 -18.61
N VAL A 162 12.47 -5.88 -18.71
CA VAL A 162 13.80 -6.10 -19.34
C VAL A 162 13.80 -5.80 -20.83
N LYS A 163 12.66 -5.88 -21.50
CA LYS A 163 12.50 -5.46 -22.91
C LYS A 163 12.40 -3.93 -23.09
N ILE A 164 12.39 -3.15 -22.02
CA ILE A 164 12.64 -1.72 -22.08
C ILE A 164 14.14 -1.57 -22.36
N ASP A 165 14.49 -0.63 -23.19
CA ASP A 165 15.82 -0.26 -23.66
C ASP A 165 16.89 -0.19 -22.54
N LEU A 166 17.10 -1.33 -21.88
CA LEU A 166 18.17 -1.55 -20.88
C LEU A 166 19.49 -1.88 -21.56
N THR A 167 19.54 -1.83 -22.91
CA THR A 167 20.74 -2.08 -23.69
C THR A 167 21.89 -1.15 -23.33
N ASN A 168 21.59 0.02 -22.72
CA ASN A 168 22.56 0.99 -22.24
C ASN A 168 22.95 0.82 -20.76
N PHE A 169 22.37 -0.15 -20.04
CA PHE A 169 22.70 -0.41 -18.65
C PHE A 169 23.53 -1.68 -18.51
N ASP A 170 24.51 -1.65 -17.62
CA ASP A 170 25.26 -2.85 -17.26
C ASP A 170 24.34 -3.88 -16.56
N THR A 171 24.75 -5.14 -16.55
CA THR A 171 23.99 -6.26 -15.98
C THR A 171 23.70 -6.07 -14.49
N ASN A 172 24.61 -5.41 -13.76
CA ASN A 172 24.47 -5.10 -12.33
C ASN A 172 23.32 -4.13 -12.09
N LYS A 173 23.27 -3.05 -12.85
CA LYS A 173 22.21 -2.03 -12.75
C LYS A 173 20.84 -2.61 -13.13
N VAL A 174 20.79 -3.46 -14.16
CA VAL A 174 19.56 -4.19 -14.53
C VAL A 174 19.06 -5.07 -13.37
N SER A 175 19.97 -5.77 -12.70
CA SER A 175 19.65 -6.61 -11.54
C SER A 175 19.07 -5.78 -10.39
N ILE A 176 19.68 -4.67 -10.05
CA ILE A 176 19.18 -3.74 -9.00
C ILE A 176 17.77 -3.22 -9.34
N ILE A 177 17.52 -2.82 -10.59
CA ILE A 177 16.21 -2.37 -11.06
C ILE A 177 15.15 -3.45 -10.83
N LYS A 178 15.44 -4.70 -11.25
CA LYS A 178 14.53 -5.84 -11.05
C LYS A 178 14.24 -6.07 -9.57
N LYS A 179 15.25 -6.12 -8.72
CA LYS A 179 15.10 -6.29 -7.27
C LYS A 179 14.26 -5.17 -6.65
N THR A 180 14.47 -3.92 -7.08
CA THR A 180 13.69 -2.77 -6.61
C THR A 180 12.20 -2.87 -7.01
N ILE A 181 11.92 -3.34 -8.24
CA ILE A 181 10.54 -3.61 -8.69
C ILE A 181 9.92 -4.76 -7.87
N ASN A 182 10.68 -5.81 -7.55
CA ASN A 182 10.24 -6.90 -6.70
C ASN A 182 9.83 -6.39 -5.32
N ILE A 183 10.68 -5.62 -4.66
CA ILE A 183 10.41 -5.03 -3.35
C ILE A 183 9.12 -4.22 -3.38
N TYR A 184 8.91 -3.38 -4.40
CA TYR A 184 7.68 -2.60 -4.53
C TYR A 184 6.43 -3.50 -4.62
N ASN A 185 6.45 -4.57 -5.42
CA ASN A 185 5.32 -5.47 -5.57
C ASN A 185 5.08 -6.31 -4.29
N LEU A 186 6.14 -6.71 -3.60
CA LEU A 186 6.07 -7.43 -2.32
C LEU A 186 5.49 -6.52 -1.22
N LEU A 187 5.99 -5.31 -1.07
CA LEU A 187 5.44 -4.29 -0.15
C LEU A 187 3.96 -4.04 -0.43
N ARG A 188 3.61 -3.87 -1.70
CA ARG A 188 2.22 -3.70 -2.12
C ARG A 188 1.35 -4.87 -1.68
N THR A 189 1.77 -6.09 -1.96
CA THR A 189 1.03 -7.30 -1.62
C THR A 189 0.87 -7.43 -0.11
N PHE A 190 1.94 -7.21 0.64
CA PHE A 190 1.93 -7.20 2.11
C PHE A 190 0.91 -6.20 2.65
N ILE A 191 0.98 -4.94 2.26
CA ILE A 191 0.08 -3.89 2.77
C ILE A 191 -1.38 -4.13 2.38
N LEU A 192 -1.65 -4.60 1.16
CA LEU A 192 -3.02 -4.88 0.74
C LEU A 192 -3.59 -6.13 1.39
N THR A 193 -2.77 -7.12 1.71
CA THR A 193 -3.16 -8.29 2.49
C THR A 193 -3.58 -7.87 3.91
N VAL A 194 -2.74 -7.12 4.60
CA VAL A 194 -3.08 -6.58 5.93
C VAL A 194 -4.37 -5.78 5.89
N LYS A 195 -4.53 -4.88 4.91
CA LYS A 195 -5.78 -4.13 4.72
C LYS A 195 -6.99 -5.03 4.47
N SER A 196 -6.83 -6.11 3.73
CA SER A 196 -7.90 -7.08 3.45
C SER A 196 -8.33 -7.80 4.71
N ASN A 197 -7.35 -8.21 5.53
CA ASN A 197 -7.58 -8.95 6.76
C ASN A 197 -8.33 -8.13 7.82
N HIS A 198 -8.15 -6.81 7.82
CA HIS A 198 -8.89 -5.90 8.72
C HIS A 198 -10.36 -5.68 8.31
N ARG A 199 -10.80 -6.12 7.14
CA ARG A 199 -12.14 -5.78 6.64
C ARG A 199 -13.27 -6.33 7.49
N GLU A 200 -13.20 -7.61 7.87
CA GLU A 200 -14.24 -8.26 8.66
C GLU A 200 -14.26 -7.78 10.13
N PRO A 201 -13.09 -7.71 10.82
CA PRO A 201 -13.06 -7.16 12.17
C PRO A 201 -13.64 -5.75 12.29
N LEU A 202 -13.43 -4.89 11.30
CA LEU A 202 -13.89 -3.50 11.33
C LEU A 202 -15.40 -3.33 11.11
N LYS A 203 -16.11 -4.35 10.63
CA LYS A 203 -17.57 -4.30 10.48
C LYS A 203 -18.28 -4.12 11.83
N VAL A 204 -17.74 -4.70 12.90
CA VAL A 204 -18.29 -4.58 14.27
C VAL A 204 -18.35 -3.11 14.70
N PHE A 205 -17.36 -2.32 14.33
CA PHE A 205 -17.27 -0.89 14.68
C PHE A 205 -17.95 0.01 13.65
N ASN A 206 -18.49 -0.55 12.57
CA ASN A 206 -19.06 0.21 11.45
C ASN A 206 -18.10 1.28 10.92
N VAL A 207 -16.79 0.97 10.86
CA VAL A 207 -15.76 1.84 10.29
C VAL A 207 -15.01 1.14 9.17
N THR A 208 -14.50 1.93 8.24
CA THR A 208 -13.62 1.43 7.20
C THR A 208 -12.16 1.45 7.68
N TYR A 209 -11.30 0.66 7.05
CA TYR A 209 -9.87 0.69 7.32
C TYR A 209 -9.26 2.10 7.14
N ALA A 210 -9.76 2.90 6.20
CA ALA A 210 -9.31 4.28 6.02
C ALA A 210 -9.74 5.18 7.21
N GLN A 211 -10.95 4.98 7.73
CA GLN A 211 -11.42 5.69 8.92
C GLN A 211 -10.61 5.31 10.16
N LEU A 212 -10.35 4.02 10.38
CA LEU A 212 -9.49 3.58 11.47
C LEU A 212 -8.09 4.21 11.38
N ARG A 213 -7.49 4.22 10.19
CA ARG A 213 -6.19 4.88 9.99
C ARG A 213 -6.22 6.37 10.29
N ALA A 214 -7.30 7.06 9.91
CA ALA A 214 -7.46 8.48 10.24
C ALA A 214 -7.50 8.69 11.74
N LEU A 215 -8.23 7.85 12.48
CA LEU A 215 -8.28 7.90 13.96
C LEU A 215 -6.89 7.73 14.58
N TRP A 216 -6.10 6.76 14.12
CA TRP A 216 -4.72 6.57 14.58
C TRP A 216 -3.83 7.79 14.31
N ILE A 217 -3.99 8.45 13.16
CA ILE A 217 -3.20 9.65 12.83
C ILE A 217 -3.66 10.83 13.70
N ILE A 218 -4.96 11.01 13.88
CA ILE A 218 -5.50 12.10 14.72
C ILE A 218 -5.09 11.91 16.17
N ALA A 219 -5.15 10.69 16.70
CA ALA A 219 -4.69 10.37 18.06
C ALA A 219 -3.18 10.64 18.26
N ALA A 220 -2.35 10.34 17.25
CA ALA A 220 -0.92 10.60 17.30
C ALA A 220 -0.55 12.10 17.19
N PHE A 221 -1.41 12.88 16.55
CA PHE A 221 -1.20 14.31 16.31
C PHE A 221 -2.45 15.12 16.70
N PRO A 222 -2.72 15.30 18.02
CA PRO A 222 -3.83 16.12 18.49
C PRO A 222 -3.79 17.53 17.89
N GLY A 223 -4.95 18.07 17.55
CA GLY A 223 -5.05 19.38 16.87
C GLY A 223 -4.63 19.36 15.40
N ILE A 224 -4.47 18.19 14.76
CA ILE A 224 -4.08 18.10 13.36
C ILE A 224 -5.14 18.71 12.45
N THR A 225 -4.71 19.43 11.41
CA THR A 225 -5.61 19.95 10.37
C THR A 225 -5.90 18.90 9.29
N SER A 226 -6.99 19.08 8.54
CA SER A 226 -7.31 18.22 7.39
C SER A 226 -6.21 18.23 6.32
N SER A 227 -5.49 19.33 6.16
CA SER A 227 -4.36 19.44 5.23
C SER A 227 -3.17 18.59 5.68
N GLU A 228 -2.83 18.63 6.96
CA GLU A 228 -1.75 17.82 7.53
C GLU A 228 -2.13 16.34 7.52
N LEU A 229 -3.39 16.01 7.85
CA LEU A 229 -3.92 14.64 7.74
C LEU A 229 -3.79 14.12 6.29
N SER A 230 -4.07 14.97 5.28
CA SER A 230 -3.87 14.63 3.87
C SER A 230 -2.39 14.34 3.57
N GLY A 231 -1.47 15.15 4.08
CA GLY A 231 -0.03 14.95 3.90
C GLY A 231 0.49 13.66 4.52
N ILE A 232 0.11 13.36 5.77
CA ILE A 232 0.55 12.16 6.50
C ILE A 232 -0.08 10.88 5.94
N SER A 233 -1.36 10.95 5.52
CA SER A 233 -2.09 9.77 5.02
C SER A 233 -1.84 9.47 3.56
N PHE A 234 -1.28 10.40 2.78
CA PHE A 234 -1.20 10.38 1.31
C PHE A 234 -2.56 10.29 0.61
N TRP A 235 -3.62 10.82 1.24
CA TRP A 235 -4.94 10.90 0.61
C TRP A 235 -5.16 12.26 -0.04
N SER A 236 -6.04 12.28 -1.05
CA SER A 236 -6.49 13.55 -1.63
C SER A 236 -7.31 14.36 -0.62
N PRO A 237 -7.33 15.70 -0.70
CA PRO A 237 -8.16 16.53 0.17
C PRO A 237 -9.64 16.13 0.14
N SER A 238 -10.19 15.72 -1.00
CA SER A 238 -11.56 15.22 -1.12
C SER A 238 -11.80 13.93 -0.34
N THR A 239 -10.84 13.00 -0.38
CA THR A 239 -10.89 11.76 0.42
C THR A 239 -10.86 12.06 1.92
N VAL A 240 -9.96 12.96 2.35
CA VAL A 240 -9.89 13.40 3.76
C VAL A 240 -11.21 14.04 4.20
N HIS A 241 -11.78 14.91 3.36
CA HIS A 241 -13.05 15.56 3.66
C HIS A 241 -14.16 14.53 3.95
N VAL A 242 -14.30 13.51 3.12
CA VAL A 242 -15.30 12.45 3.29
C VAL A 242 -15.04 11.64 4.58
N ILE A 243 -13.78 11.29 4.84
CA ILE A 243 -13.41 10.52 6.05
C ILE A 243 -13.70 11.32 7.31
N VAL A 244 -13.24 12.58 7.37
CA VAL A 244 -13.46 13.48 8.52
C VAL A 244 -14.93 13.71 8.75
N LYS A 245 -15.73 13.98 7.70
CA LYS A 245 -17.18 14.12 7.80
C LYS A 245 -17.82 12.88 8.42
N ASN A 246 -17.46 11.69 7.97
CA ASN A 246 -18.01 10.43 8.47
C ASN A 246 -17.58 10.13 9.92
N LEU A 247 -16.33 10.42 10.29
CA LEU A 247 -15.85 10.24 11.66
C LEU A 247 -16.53 11.20 12.62
N ASN A 248 -16.69 12.46 12.22
CA ASN A 248 -17.38 13.47 13.01
C ASN A 248 -18.88 13.13 13.21
N SER A 249 -19.56 12.64 12.15
CA SER A 249 -20.97 12.23 12.25
C SER A 249 -21.19 11.00 13.13
N LYS A 250 -20.13 10.23 13.41
CA LYS A 250 -20.12 9.08 14.33
C LYS A 250 -19.58 9.43 15.71
N HIS A 251 -19.31 10.69 15.97
CA HIS A 251 -18.76 11.20 17.24
C HIS A 251 -17.39 10.61 17.62
N PHE A 252 -16.60 10.10 16.66
CA PHE A 252 -15.27 9.56 16.93
C PHE A 252 -14.17 10.63 16.95
N ILE A 253 -14.47 11.84 16.49
CA ILE A 253 -13.56 12.99 16.53
C ILE A 253 -14.33 14.27 16.90
N HIS A 254 -13.61 15.21 17.48
CA HIS A 254 -14.02 16.59 17.65
C HIS A 254 -13.43 17.45 16.53
N LYS A 255 -14.18 18.47 16.12
CA LYS A 255 -13.78 19.41 15.09
C LYS A 255 -13.97 20.82 15.58
N GLU A 256 -12.87 21.52 15.86
CA GLU A 256 -12.87 22.88 16.32
C GLU A 256 -12.41 23.85 15.22
N LYS A 257 -13.03 25.02 15.15
CA LYS A 257 -12.65 26.04 14.17
C LYS A 257 -11.31 26.65 14.59
N ALA A 258 -10.33 26.66 13.69
CA ALA A 258 -9.07 27.32 13.94
C ALA A 258 -9.23 28.84 13.98
N LEU A 259 -8.50 29.50 14.87
CA LEU A 259 -8.51 30.96 15.02
C LEU A 259 -7.94 31.68 13.77
N ILE A 260 -7.08 31.01 13.02
CA ILE A 260 -6.39 31.56 11.85
C ILE A 260 -6.70 30.67 10.63
N LYS A 261 -7.18 31.26 9.52
CA LYS A 261 -7.54 30.63 8.24
C LYS A 261 -8.71 29.64 8.39
N ASN A 262 -9.65 29.58 7.51
CA ASN A 262 -10.79 28.65 7.42
C ASN A 262 -10.46 27.16 7.62
N ALA A 263 -9.55 26.85 8.53
CA ALA A 263 -9.10 25.52 8.92
C ALA A 263 -9.89 25.03 10.15
N HIS A 264 -9.86 23.72 10.37
CA HIS A 264 -10.39 23.10 11.57
C HIS A 264 -9.32 22.21 12.16
N TYR A 265 -9.18 22.26 13.47
CA TYR A 265 -8.42 21.30 14.26
C TYR A 265 -9.24 20.04 14.49
N LEU A 266 -8.59 18.90 14.42
CA LEU A 266 -9.19 17.59 14.59
C LEU A 266 -8.56 16.93 15.81
N ASP A 267 -9.38 16.51 16.74
CA ASP A 267 -9.00 15.77 17.94
C ASP A 267 -9.80 14.49 18.04
N ILE A 268 -9.21 13.45 18.60
CA ILE A 268 -9.92 12.19 18.84
C ILE A 268 -10.87 12.37 20.02
N SER A 269 -12.10 11.82 19.92
CA SER A 269 -13.03 11.79 21.04
C SER A 269 -12.74 10.60 21.95
N PRO A 270 -13.28 10.56 23.19
CA PRO A 270 -13.20 9.38 24.05
C PRO A 270 -13.72 8.10 23.38
N GLU A 271 -14.80 8.19 22.59
CA GLU A 271 -15.36 7.07 21.83
C GLU A 271 -14.42 6.60 20.71
N GLY A 272 -13.78 7.55 20.02
CA GLY A 272 -12.75 7.24 19.00
C GLY A 272 -11.53 6.58 19.62
N GLU A 273 -11.09 7.03 20.77
CA GLU A 273 -9.98 6.45 21.54
C GLU A 273 -10.28 5.01 21.96
N LEU A 274 -11.47 4.78 22.53
CA LEU A 274 -11.94 3.44 22.89
C LEU A 274 -11.97 2.51 21.67
N LEU A 275 -12.41 3.00 20.50
CA LEU A 275 -12.46 2.23 19.28
C LEU A 275 -11.07 1.76 18.83
N ILE A 276 -10.08 2.65 18.79
CA ILE A 276 -8.72 2.27 18.34
C ILE A 276 -8.07 1.29 19.32
N ILE A 277 -8.33 1.40 20.61
CA ILE A 277 -7.82 0.49 21.64
C ILE A 277 -8.50 -0.87 21.55
N GLU A 278 -9.83 -0.89 21.40
CA GLU A 278 -10.57 -2.13 21.26
C GLU A 278 -10.21 -2.88 19.98
N ASP A 279 -10.07 -2.16 18.86
CA ASP A 279 -9.55 -2.72 17.60
C ASP A 279 -8.15 -3.34 17.80
N TYR A 280 -7.24 -2.61 18.45
CA TYR A 280 -5.91 -3.11 18.77
C TYR A 280 -5.96 -4.39 19.61
N ASN A 281 -6.73 -4.40 20.71
CA ASN A 281 -6.82 -5.54 21.62
C ASN A 281 -7.45 -6.78 20.96
N ARG A 282 -8.50 -6.59 20.15
CA ARG A 282 -9.13 -7.68 19.39
C ARG A 282 -8.21 -8.24 18.31
N ASN A 283 -7.45 -7.38 17.66
CA ASN A 283 -6.63 -7.72 16.50
C ASN A 283 -5.21 -8.16 16.87
N GLN A 284 -4.73 -7.97 18.11
CA GLN A 284 -3.46 -8.54 18.56
C GLN A 284 -3.36 -10.06 18.35
N LYS A 285 -4.51 -10.77 18.44
CA LYS A 285 -4.58 -12.22 18.22
C LYS A 285 -4.91 -12.59 16.76
N THR A 286 -5.37 -11.65 15.96
CA THR A 286 -5.90 -11.87 14.59
C THR A 286 -5.20 -11.02 13.53
N LEU A 287 -4.33 -10.09 13.91
CA LEU A 287 -3.41 -9.48 12.99
C LEU A 287 -2.45 -10.57 12.52
N LEU A 288 -2.74 -11.14 11.36
CA LEU A 288 -1.97 -12.18 10.71
C LEU A 288 -0.46 -11.87 10.67
N ILE A 289 -0.09 -10.60 10.65
CA ILE A 289 1.30 -10.13 10.74
C ILE A 289 2.03 -10.73 11.96
N PHE A 290 1.38 -10.87 13.11
CA PHE A 290 2.03 -11.42 14.31
C PHE A 290 2.27 -12.91 14.20
N GLU A 291 1.33 -13.66 13.63
CA GLU A 291 1.50 -15.11 13.42
C GLU A 291 2.57 -15.38 12.37
N GLU A 292 2.54 -14.63 11.26
CA GLU A 292 3.45 -14.83 10.12
C GLU A 292 4.89 -14.43 10.45
N LEU A 293 5.09 -13.53 11.43
CA LEU A 293 6.41 -13.05 11.84
C LEU A 293 7.03 -13.84 13.00
N LYS A 294 6.32 -14.80 13.60
CA LYS A 294 6.81 -15.58 14.74
C LYS A 294 8.12 -16.32 14.46
N ASP A 295 8.27 -16.81 13.24
CA ASP A 295 9.41 -17.63 12.83
C ASP A 295 10.59 -16.78 12.33
N ILE A 296 10.36 -15.46 12.10
CA ILE A 296 11.41 -14.53 11.71
C ILE A 296 12.17 -14.11 12.95
N SER A 297 13.50 -14.16 12.91
CA SER A 297 14.31 -13.77 14.06
C SER A 297 14.05 -12.32 14.43
N SER A 298 14.07 -12.03 15.72
CA SER A 298 13.93 -10.66 16.22
C SER A 298 15.01 -9.72 15.65
N GLN A 299 16.21 -10.24 15.43
CA GLN A 299 17.29 -9.46 14.83
C GLN A 299 17.01 -9.15 13.37
N ASP A 300 16.42 -10.07 12.61
CA ASP A 300 16.04 -9.83 11.20
C ASP A 300 14.93 -8.79 11.10
N ILE A 301 13.98 -8.79 12.04
CA ILE A 301 12.94 -7.74 12.09
C ILE A 301 13.58 -6.36 12.36
N VAL A 302 14.52 -6.28 13.28
CA VAL A 302 15.26 -5.04 13.57
C VAL A 302 16.07 -4.58 12.36
N ASN A 303 16.80 -5.49 11.71
CA ASN A 303 17.59 -5.20 10.52
C ASN A 303 16.69 -4.70 9.37
N LEU A 304 15.55 -5.37 9.14
CA LEU A 304 14.57 -4.97 8.14
C LEU A 304 13.98 -3.57 8.44
N ASN A 305 13.69 -3.28 9.72
CA ASN A 305 13.24 -1.95 10.14
C ASN A 305 14.28 -0.87 9.83
N CYS A 306 15.56 -1.12 10.03
CA CYS A 306 16.64 -0.19 9.67
C CYS A 306 16.68 0.09 8.17
N LEU A 307 16.55 -0.95 7.34
CA LEU A 307 16.53 -0.81 5.89
C LEU A 307 15.29 -0.05 5.40
N LEU A 308 14.11 -0.36 5.94
CA LEU A 308 12.88 0.35 5.61
C LEU A 308 12.89 1.80 6.10
N MET A 309 13.55 2.10 7.21
CA MET A 309 13.76 3.49 7.68
C MET A 309 14.64 4.26 6.69
N ARG A 310 15.76 3.67 6.24
CA ARG A 310 16.60 4.27 5.17
C ARG A 310 15.80 4.55 3.91
N MET A 311 14.92 3.61 3.53
CA MET A 311 14.01 3.79 2.39
C MET A 311 13.07 4.98 2.60
N ASN A 312 12.43 5.08 3.75
CA ASN A 312 11.52 6.18 4.07
C ASN A 312 12.22 7.54 4.08
N ASN A 313 13.42 7.61 4.66
CA ASN A 313 14.24 8.83 4.67
C ASN A 313 14.60 9.27 3.25
N ARG A 314 15.00 8.35 2.39
CA ARG A 314 15.29 8.63 0.97
C ARG A 314 14.05 9.11 0.21
N LEU A 315 12.88 8.59 0.54
CA LEU A 315 11.60 8.99 -0.03
C LEU A 315 11.05 10.32 0.56
N GLY A 316 11.72 10.90 1.55
CA GLY A 316 11.29 12.14 2.21
C GLY A 316 10.10 11.98 3.16
N ASN A 317 9.95 10.81 3.78
CA ASN A 317 8.90 10.51 4.76
C ASN A 317 9.33 10.84 6.19
N TYR A 318 9.72 12.07 6.46
CA TYR A 318 10.35 12.49 7.74
C TYR A 318 9.45 12.36 8.97
N LYS A 319 8.13 12.30 8.82
CA LYS A 319 7.18 12.14 9.95
C LYS A 319 6.90 10.67 10.30
N THR A 320 7.49 9.71 9.60
CA THR A 320 7.19 8.29 9.82
C THR A 320 7.63 7.83 11.20
N GLU A 321 8.84 8.19 11.60
CA GLU A 321 9.39 7.84 12.92
C GLU A 321 8.58 8.48 14.06
N GLU A 322 8.28 9.77 13.94
CA GLU A 322 7.43 10.47 14.91
C GLU A 322 6.05 9.80 15.05
N TYR A 323 5.43 9.43 13.92
CA TYR A 323 4.15 8.73 13.92
C TYR A 323 4.24 7.35 14.62
N ILE A 324 5.28 6.57 14.32
CA ILE A 324 5.49 5.26 14.93
C ILE A 324 5.64 5.39 16.45
N ASN A 325 6.49 6.31 16.91
CA ASN A 325 6.73 6.52 18.34
C ASN A 325 5.46 6.97 19.08
N LYS A 326 4.71 7.92 18.51
CA LYS A 326 3.47 8.43 19.10
C LYS A 326 2.37 7.37 19.16
N THR A 327 2.14 6.64 18.06
CA THR A 327 1.12 5.58 18.04
C THR A 327 1.50 4.42 18.96
N PHE A 328 2.77 4.09 19.06
CA PHE A 328 3.21 3.05 19.98
C PHE A 328 3.11 3.48 21.45
N ALA A 329 3.34 4.75 21.76
CA ALA A 329 3.12 5.28 23.11
C ALA A 329 1.65 5.13 23.54
N ILE A 330 0.67 5.40 22.63
CA ILE A 330 -0.75 5.15 22.91
C ILE A 330 -1.01 3.68 23.24
N ILE A 331 -0.44 2.77 22.43
CA ILE A 331 -0.55 1.32 22.64
C ILE A 331 0.06 0.93 23.99
N LYS A 332 1.27 1.42 24.28
CA LYS A 332 2.00 1.10 25.52
C LYS A 332 1.21 1.50 26.77
N ASN A 333 0.79 2.76 26.83
CA ASN A 333 0.11 3.31 28.00
C ASN A 333 -1.21 2.62 28.32
N ARG A 334 -1.89 2.08 27.30
CA ARG A 334 -3.21 1.45 27.47
C ARG A 334 -3.17 -0.08 27.55
N ALA A 335 -2.22 -0.74 26.84
CA ALA A 335 -2.13 -2.19 26.80
C ALA A 335 -1.31 -2.79 27.94
N PHE A 336 -0.38 -2.04 28.49
CA PHE A 336 0.56 -2.51 29.51
C PHE A 336 0.44 -1.76 30.83
N GLY A 337 -0.43 -0.73 30.95
CA GLY A 337 -0.74 0.09 32.11
C GLY A 337 0.45 0.34 33.05
N ASP A 338 0.93 1.58 33.16
CA ASP A 338 1.74 1.92 34.32
C ASP A 338 0.85 2.07 35.55
#